data_a7003915f9434735c2c7bd76368b8f6f
#
_entry.id   a7003915f9434735c2c7bd76368b8f6f
#
_cell.length_a   1.000
_cell.length_b   1.000
_cell.length_c   1.000
_cell.angle_alpha   90.00
_cell.angle_beta   90.00
_cell.angle_gamma   90.00
#
_symmetry.space_group_name_H-M   'P 1'
#
loop_
_entity.id
_entity.type
_entity.pdbx_description
1 polymer ?
#
loop_
_entity_poly.entity_id
_entity_poly.type
_entity_poly.pdbx_seq_one_letter_code
_entity_poly.pdbx_strand_id
1 'polypeptide(L)'
;VLGDFLLLPLAVGEASVEDVAEVLERLWGGDETLIVVSSDLSHYLNYDAACRSDSRAARQIVDLDPSLNHQQACGATPVNGLLLAARKHKLQGKLLDLRNSGDTAGDKARVVGYGAFAFIDSHSGETAHAH
;
A
#
# COMPACT_ATOMS: atom_id res chain seq x y z
N VAL A 1 1.14 -18.30 -12.82
CA VAL A 1 0.59 -18.41 -11.48
C VAL A 1 -0.87 -18.00 -11.44
N LEU A 2 -1.19 -16.82 -11.95
CA LEU A 2 -2.59 -16.42 -12.13
C LEU A 2 -3.10 -16.96 -13.45
N GLY A 3 -4.36 -17.45 -13.46
CA GLY A 3 -5.05 -17.80 -14.70
C GLY A 3 -5.42 -16.57 -15.52
N ASP A 4 -6.39 -16.71 -16.39
CA ASP A 4 -6.88 -15.59 -17.18
C ASP A 4 -7.58 -14.57 -16.27
N PHE A 5 -7.26 -13.28 -16.48
CA PHE A 5 -7.88 -12.18 -15.74
C PHE A 5 -7.99 -10.93 -16.63
N LEU A 6 -8.87 -10.04 -16.25
CA LEU A 6 -8.99 -8.73 -16.88
C LEU A 6 -8.23 -7.71 -16.03
N LEU A 7 -7.50 -6.83 -16.69
CA LEU A 7 -6.73 -5.77 -16.02
C LEU A 7 -7.34 -4.40 -16.38
N LEU A 8 -7.65 -3.62 -15.35
CA LEU A 8 -8.03 -2.21 -15.49
C LEU A 8 -6.91 -1.33 -14.89
N PRO A 9 -5.99 -0.81 -15.72
CA PRO A 9 -4.94 0.08 -15.22
C PRO A 9 -5.49 1.49 -14.99
N LEU A 10 -5.11 2.09 -13.85
CA LEU A 10 -5.49 3.45 -13.50
C LEU A 10 -4.23 4.24 -13.16
N ALA A 11 -4.04 5.40 -13.79
CA ALA A 11 -2.98 6.33 -13.46
C ALA A 11 -3.58 7.48 -12.65
N VAL A 12 -2.99 7.76 -11.48
CA VAL A 12 -3.46 8.83 -10.60
C VAL A 12 -2.62 10.08 -10.84
N GLY A 13 -3.27 11.12 -11.34
CA GLY A 13 -2.66 12.44 -11.55
C GLY A 13 -3.07 13.42 -10.43
N GLU A 14 -3.52 14.59 -10.83
CA GLU A 14 -4.01 15.62 -9.91
C GLU A 14 -5.41 15.27 -9.41
N ALA A 15 -5.50 14.33 -8.50
CA ALA A 15 -6.73 13.91 -7.87
C ALA A 15 -6.62 14.06 -6.35
N SER A 16 -7.76 14.24 -5.70
CA SER A 16 -7.81 14.20 -4.23
C SER A 16 -7.80 12.74 -3.74
N VAL A 17 -7.46 12.58 -2.48
CA VAL A 17 -7.54 11.26 -1.80
C VAL A 17 -8.97 10.73 -1.85
N GLU A 18 -9.95 11.62 -1.67
CA GLU A 18 -11.38 11.30 -1.72
C GLU A 18 -11.83 10.86 -3.11
N ASP A 19 -11.31 11.48 -4.18
CA ASP A 19 -11.60 11.08 -5.55
C ASP A 19 -11.11 9.66 -5.82
N VAL A 20 -9.90 9.34 -5.38
CA VAL A 20 -9.35 7.99 -5.51
C VAL A 20 -10.21 6.98 -4.74
N ALA A 21 -10.56 7.29 -3.49
CA ALA A 21 -11.41 6.43 -2.69
C ALA A 21 -12.76 6.18 -3.35
N GLU A 22 -13.38 7.20 -3.94
CA GLU A 22 -14.65 7.06 -4.66
C GLU A 22 -14.52 6.14 -5.87
N VAL A 23 -13.47 6.28 -6.68
CA VAL A 23 -13.22 5.39 -7.82
C VAL A 23 -13.05 3.95 -7.35
N LEU A 24 -12.27 3.73 -6.29
CA LEU A 24 -12.08 2.38 -5.75
C LEU A 24 -13.40 1.80 -5.23
N GLU A 25 -14.25 2.60 -4.60
CA GLU A 25 -15.56 2.17 -4.14
C GLU A 25 -16.44 1.70 -5.31
N ARG A 26 -16.44 2.43 -6.43
CA ARG A 26 -17.20 2.07 -7.62
C ARG A 26 -16.70 0.79 -8.28
N LEU A 27 -15.42 0.48 -8.13
CA LEU A 27 -14.77 -0.69 -8.73
C LEU A 27 -14.56 -1.82 -7.73
N TRP A 28 -15.04 -1.71 -6.50
CA TRP A 28 -14.65 -2.58 -5.39
C TRP A 28 -14.86 -4.06 -5.69
N GLY A 29 -16.03 -4.42 -6.16
CA GLY A 29 -16.35 -5.81 -6.48
C GLY A 29 -16.35 -6.74 -5.26
N GLY A 30 -16.37 -8.04 -5.54
CA GLY A 30 -16.30 -9.11 -4.54
C GLY A 30 -15.00 -9.91 -4.64
N ASP A 31 -15.09 -11.20 -4.35
CA ASP A 31 -13.92 -12.11 -4.34
C ASP A 31 -13.24 -12.25 -5.71
N GLU A 32 -13.93 -11.90 -6.79
CA GLU A 32 -13.38 -11.89 -8.15
C GLU A 32 -12.48 -10.71 -8.44
N THR A 33 -12.43 -9.69 -7.56
CA THR A 33 -11.73 -8.43 -7.80
C THR A 33 -10.57 -8.27 -6.83
N LEU A 34 -9.37 -8.04 -7.37
CA LEU A 34 -8.20 -7.67 -6.59
C LEU A 34 -7.78 -6.25 -6.95
N ILE A 35 -7.70 -5.38 -5.95
CA ILE A 35 -7.19 -4.03 -6.11
C ILE A 35 -5.72 -4.00 -5.70
N VAL A 36 -4.86 -3.50 -6.59
CA VAL A 36 -3.42 -3.36 -6.33
C VAL A 36 -3.04 -1.89 -6.48
N VAL A 37 -2.42 -1.33 -5.46
CA VAL A 37 -1.85 0.02 -5.51
C VAL A 37 -0.33 -0.10 -5.49
N SER A 38 0.34 0.53 -6.45
CA SER A 38 1.80 0.50 -6.59
C SER A 38 2.40 1.82 -6.13
N SER A 39 3.38 1.76 -5.26
CA SER A 39 4.13 2.91 -4.77
C SER A 39 5.46 2.44 -4.19
N ASP A 40 6.52 3.23 -4.40
CA ASP A 40 7.72 3.12 -3.56
C ASP A 40 7.48 3.92 -2.26
N LEU A 41 8.27 3.64 -1.24
CA LEU A 41 8.30 4.42 0.00
C LEU A 41 9.30 5.57 -0.12
N SER A 42 10.19 5.79 0.83
CA SER A 42 11.14 6.91 0.78
C SER A 42 12.12 6.80 -0.40
N HIS A 43 12.55 7.95 -0.91
CA HIS A 43 13.53 8.04 -1.99
C HIS A 43 14.79 8.76 -1.55
N TYR A 44 15.94 8.15 -1.84
CA TYR A 44 17.27 8.77 -1.79
C TYR A 44 17.73 9.24 -0.41
N LEU A 45 17.10 8.76 0.66
CA LEU A 45 17.62 8.94 2.02
C LEU A 45 18.79 7.98 2.27
N ASN A 46 19.64 8.30 3.25
CA ASN A 46 20.60 7.32 3.72
C ASN A 46 19.86 6.16 4.42
N TYR A 47 20.56 5.03 4.60
CA TYR A 47 19.96 3.80 5.10
C TYR A 47 19.18 4.01 6.41
N ASP A 48 19.80 4.64 7.41
CA ASP A 48 19.16 4.80 8.73
C ASP A 48 17.95 5.74 8.67
N ALA A 49 18.04 6.83 7.93
CA ALA A 49 16.91 7.75 7.73
C ALA A 49 15.78 7.10 6.98
N ALA A 50 16.09 6.29 5.95
CA ALA A 50 15.11 5.52 5.21
C ALA A 50 14.39 4.51 6.12
N CYS A 51 15.12 3.76 6.93
CA CYS A 51 14.52 2.81 7.87
C CYS A 51 13.54 3.50 8.83
N ARG A 52 13.89 4.68 9.34
CA ARG A 52 12.98 5.43 10.23
C ARG A 52 11.76 5.93 9.50
N SER A 53 11.93 6.51 8.32
CA SER A 53 10.81 7.04 7.51
C SER A 53 9.88 5.94 7.07
N ASP A 54 10.43 4.85 6.55
CA ASP A 54 9.65 3.73 6.02
C ASP A 54 8.93 2.96 7.13
N SER A 55 9.55 2.81 8.31
CA SER A 55 8.89 2.20 9.47
C SER A 55 7.68 3.03 9.93
N ARG A 56 7.80 4.35 9.88
CA ARG A 56 6.69 5.25 10.21
C ARG A 56 5.58 5.16 9.18
N ALA A 57 5.94 5.19 7.89
CA ALA A 57 4.98 5.03 6.81
C ALA A 57 4.26 3.68 6.88
N ALA A 58 5.01 2.60 7.15
CA ALA A 58 4.45 1.27 7.29
C ALA A 58 3.42 1.19 8.44
N ARG A 59 3.71 1.85 9.56
CA ARG A 59 2.77 1.92 10.69
C ARG A 59 1.49 2.66 10.31
N GLN A 60 1.62 3.80 9.62
CA GLN A 60 0.45 4.55 9.13
C GLN A 60 -0.40 3.69 8.18
N ILE A 61 0.23 2.96 7.26
CA ILE A 61 -0.46 2.10 6.31
C ILE A 61 -1.20 0.97 7.04
N VAL A 62 -0.55 0.27 7.95
CA VAL A 62 -1.17 -0.82 8.73
C VAL A 62 -2.33 -0.31 9.59
N ASP A 63 -2.20 0.88 10.15
CA ASP A 63 -3.25 1.53 10.97
C ASP A 63 -4.36 2.17 10.13
N LEU A 64 -4.30 2.07 8.80
CA LEU A 64 -5.24 2.68 7.86
C LEU A 64 -5.35 4.21 8.04
N ASP A 65 -4.22 4.86 8.33
CA ASP A 65 -4.14 6.31 8.48
C ASP A 65 -3.84 6.96 7.12
N PRO A 66 -4.82 7.65 6.50
CA PRO A 66 -4.69 8.16 5.14
C PRO A 66 -3.97 9.51 5.08
N SER A 67 -2.89 9.67 5.83
CA SER A 67 -2.16 10.94 5.94
C SER A 67 -0.71 10.86 5.46
N LEU A 68 -0.37 9.88 4.62
CA LEU A 68 0.96 9.82 4.00
C LEU A 68 1.21 11.05 3.13
N ASN A 69 2.44 11.55 3.16
CA ASN A 69 2.86 12.61 2.26
C ASN A 69 3.75 12.03 1.13
N HIS A 70 4.02 12.86 0.10
CA HIS A 70 4.78 12.43 -1.07
C HIS A 70 6.26 12.18 -0.80
N GLN A 71 6.79 12.62 0.33
CA GLN A 71 8.15 12.28 0.76
C GLN A 71 8.23 10.89 1.37
N GLN A 72 7.14 10.44 1.99
CA GLN A 72 7.03 9.10 2.56
C GLN A 72 6.75 8.04 1.49
N ALA A 73 5.98 8.40 0.46
CA ALA A 73 5.62 7.50 -0.63
C ALA A 73 5.34 8.29 -1.90
N CYS A 74 5.92 7.89 -3.02
CA CYS A 74 5.68 8.57 -4.29
C CYS A 74 4.22 8.48 -4.73
N GLY A 75 3.56 7.37 -4.41
CA GLY A 75 2.14 7.14 -4.62
C GLY A 75 1.28 7.44 -3.40
N ALA A 76 1.59 8.49 -2.63
CA ALA A 76 0.85 8.81 -1.40
C ALA A 76 -0.65 9.00 -1.65
N THR A 77 -1.05 9.68 -2.73
CA THR A 77 -2.47 9.92 -3.04
C THR A 77 -3.23 8.61 -3.28
N PRO A 78 -2.82 7.71 -4.17
CA PRO A 78 -3.54 6.44 -4.35
C PRO A 78 -3.46 5.53 -3.12
N VAL A 79 -2.36 5.52 -2.39
CA VAL A 79 -2.26 4.76 -1.14
C VAL A 79 -3.27 5.30 -0.11
N ASN A 80 -3.28 6.60 0.12
CA ASN A 80 -4.25 7.22 1.06
C ASN A 80 -5.70 6.95 0.62
N GLY A 81 -5.99 6.99 -0.68
CA GLY A 81 -7.31 6.64 -1.21
C GLY A 81 -7.70 5.20 -0.89
N LEU A 82 -6.77 4.26 -1.05
CA LEU A 82 -6.99 2.87 -0.66
C LEU A 82 -7.23 2.76 0.85
N LEU A 83 -6.46 3.49 1.67
CA LEU A 83 -6.63 3.46 3.13
C LEU A 83 -8.00 3.97 3.57
N LEU A 84 -8.52 5.03 2.91
CA LEU A 84 -9.89 5.49 3.15
C LEU A 84 -10.92 4.43 2.81
N ALA A 85 -10.79 3.79 1.65
CA ALA A 85 -11.70 2.72 1.23
C ALA A 85 -11.59 1.51 2.17
N ALA A 86 -10.38 1.14 2.59
CA ALA A 86 -10.14 0.05 3.52
C ALA A 86 -10.81 0.30 4.89
N ARG A 87 -10.76 1.55 5.38
CA ARG A 87 -11.47 1.93 6.61
C ARG A 87 -12.97 1.76 6.47
N LYS A 88 -13.53 2.20 5.35
CA LYS A 88 -14.95 2.10 5.07
C LYS A 88 -15.42 0.64 5.03
N HIS A 89 -14.61 -0.24 4.46
CA HIS A 89 -14.88 -1.67 4.39
C HIS A 89 -14.44 -2.44 5.64
N LYS A 90 -13.91 -1.75 6.65
CA LYS A 90 -13.45 -2.33 7.92
C LYS A 90 -12.40 -3.43 7.70
N LEU A 91 -11.50 -3.20 6.76
CA LEU A 91 -10.40 -4.12 6.50
C LEU A 91 -9.31 -3.99 7.56
N GLN A 92 -8.51 -5.03 7.67
CA GLN A 92 -7.33 -5.07 8.53
C GLN A 92 -6.07 -4.98 7.67
N GLY A 93 -5.19 -4.03 7.98
CA GLY A 93 -3.90 -3.91 7.32
C GLY A 93 -2.87 -4.83 7.91
N LYS A 94 -2.05 -5.44 7.06
CA LYS A 94 -0.93 -6.29 7.46
C LYS A 94 0.33 -5.90 6.70
N LEU A 95 1.44 -5.78 7.42
CA LEU A 95 2.76 -5.64 6.82
C LEU A 95 3.29 -7.04 6.48
N LEU A 96 3.59 -7.27 5.21
CA LEU A 96 4.14 -8.54 4.72
C LEU A 96 5.65 -8.48 4.61
N ASP A 97 6.20 -7.35 4.14
CA ASP A 97 7.65 -7.16 4.00
C ASP A 97 7.97 -5.67 4.00
N LEU A 98 9.13 -5.33 4.56
CA LEU A 98 9.66 -3.96 4.57
C LEU A 98 11.16 -4.02 4.41
N ARG A 99 11.66 -3.49 3.30
CA ARG A 99 13.09 -3.44 3.00
C ARG A 99 13.41 -2.22 2.14
N ASN A 100 14.69 -2.01 1.86
CA ASN A 100 15.13 -0.98 0.95
C ASN A 100 16.24 -1.49 0.03
N SER A 101 16.64 -0.68 -0.94
CA SER A 101 17.67 -1.07 -1.92
C SER A 101 19.03 -1.35 -1.28
N GLY A 102 19.32 -0.79 -0.10
CA GLY A 102 20.54 -1.07 0.65
C GLY A 102 20.56 -2.46 1.29
N ASP A 103 19.40 -3.11 1.45
CA ASP A 103 19.29 -4.47 1.97
C ASP A 103 19.60 -5.52 0.90
N THR A 104 19.58 -5.17 -0.37
CA THR A 104 19.77 -6.10 -1.50
C THR A 104 21.15 -5.95 -2.13
N ALA A 105 21.42 -4.88 -2.85
CA ALA A 105 22.68 -4.71 -3.58
C ALA A 105 23.07 -3.23 -3.73
N GLY A 106 22.34 -2.32 -3.10
CA GLY A 106 22.51 -0.90 -3.34
C GLY A 106 23.50 -0.21 -2.42
N ASP A 107 23.86 1.00 -2.81
CA ASP A 107 24.60 1.93 -1.99
C ASP A 107 23.73 2.41 -0.81
N LYS A 108 24.23 2.30 0.41
CA LYS A 108 23.52 2.71 1.62
C LYS A 108 23.47 4.23 1.83
N ALA A 109 24.19 4.99 1.03
CA ALA A 109 24.14 6.46 1.10
C ALA A 109 22.84 7.03 0.54
N ARG A 110 22.24 6.35 -0.45
CA ARG A 110 21.01 6.77 -1.11
C ARG A 110 20.18 5.54 -1.44
N VAL A 111 19.14 5.30 -0.68
CA VAL A 111 18.29 4.11 -0.86
C VAL A 111 16.87 4.49 -1.26
N VAL A 112 16.16 3.49 -1.78
CA VAL A 112 14.71 3.56 -2.05
C VAL A 112 14.04 2.52 -1.17
N GLY A 113 12.98 2.92 -0.45
CA GLY A 113 12.23 2.04 0.41
C GLY A 113 11.15 1.28 -0.34
N TYR A 114 10.94 0.04 0.05
CA TYR A 114 9.92 -0.85 -0.50
C TYR A 114 9.12 -1.51 0.61
N GLY A 115 7.81 -1.59 0.44
CA GLY A 115 6.94 -2.27 1.38
C GLY A 115 5.90 -3.11 0.64
N ALA A 116 5.53 -4.24 1.23
CA ALA A 116 4.42 -5.06 0.77
C ALA A 116 3.39 -5.15 1.88
N PHE A 117 2.14 -4.83 1.55
CA PHE A 117 1.04 -4.78 2.50
C PHE A 117 -0.16 -5.54 1.93
N ALA A 118 -0.96 -6.11 2.82
CA ALA A 118 -2.24 -6.71 2.47
C ALA A 118 -3.34 -6.13 3.34
N PHE A 119 -4.51 -5.95 2.74
CA PHE A 119 -5.71 -5.48 3.43
C PHE A 119 -6.76 -6.56 3.29
N ILE A 120 -7.15 -7.15 4.40
CA ILE A 120 -8.01 -8.33 4.41
C ILE A 120 -9.25 -8.09 5.24
N ASP A 121 -10.33 -8.78 4.89
CA ASP A 121 -11.52 -8.83 5.72
C ASP A 121 -11.22 -9.62 6.99
N SER A 122 -11.60 -9.08 8.15
CA SER A 122 -11.43 -9.75 9.43
C SER A 122 -12.16 -11.09 9.52
N HIS A 123 -13.23 -11.27 8.73
CA HIS A 123 -13.99 -12.53 8.68
C HIS A 123 -13.31 -13.61 7.81
N SER A 124 -12.54 -13.24 6.78
CA SER A 124 -11.82 -14.19 5.95
C SER A 124 -10.61 -14.82 6.63
N GLY A 125 -10.10 -14.18 7.67
CA GLY A 125 -9.01 -14.72 8.49
C GLY A 125 -9.41 -15.94 9.32
N GLU A 126 -10.66 -16.04 9.73
CA GLU A 126 -11.17 -17.20 10.49
C GLU A 126 -11.35 -18.43 9.61
N THR A 127 -11.75 -18.24 8.34
CA THR A 127 -11.89 -19.36 7.40
C THR A 127 -10.56 -19.92 6.92
N ALA A 128 -9.49 -19.11 6.87
CA ALA A 128 -8.16 -19.56 6.47
C ALA A 128 -7.49 -20.43 7.55
N HIS A 129 -7.90 -20.30 8.82
CA HIS A 129 -7.37 -21.11 9.92
C HIS A 129 -8.12 -22.44 10.13
N ALA A 130 -9.23 -22.64 9.46
CA ALA A 130 -10.01 -23.88 9.52
C ALA A 130 -9.51 -24.98 8.57
N HIS A 131 -8.50 -24.67 7.77
CA HIS A 131 -7.84 -25.57 6.83
C HIS A 131 -6.37 -25.76 7.19
#